data_2556064e4af194e98f2e7a10ccefc4dd
#
_entry.id   2556064e4af194e98f2e7a10ccefc4dd
#
_cell.length_a   1.000
_cell.length_b   1.000
_cell.length_c   1.000
_cell.angle_alpha   90.00
_cell.angle_beta   90.00
_cell.angle_gamma   90.00
#
_symmetry.space_group_name_H-M   'P 1'
#
loop_
_entity.id
_entity.type
_entity.pdbx_description
1 polymer ?
#
loop_
_entity_poly.entity_id
_entity_poly.type
_entity_poly.pdbx_seq_one_letter_code
_entity_poly.pdbx_strand_id
1 'polypeptide(L)'
;MRQKGLVPAIFYGRAAENILLAVNNDELFKIYKDKKDHGFVKLIIDDGGNKTEKLSLIKELQVQPLTGKFYHADFYEVDVKRKITMDVSLRYMGKSIGVENGGELQHIKRQVKISCLPLDLPDHIDVDVTNLGIGDSLKIRDLKVAEGIILLDRPDSAVAAVAVVKVAKETAKEETAADEGAAESAEKAPAGAAPATAEKGK
;
A
#
# COMPACT_ATOMS: atom_id res chain seq x y z
N MET A 1 -26.13 -1.74 -10.16
CA MET A 1 -25.04 -1.95 -11.10
C MET A 1 -24.10 -3.06 -10.63
N ARG A 2 -23.45 -2.99 -9.46
CA ARG A 2 -22.46 -3.98 -8.98
C ARG A 2 -23.00 -5.41 -8.82
N GLN A 3 -24.27 -5.59 -8.44
CA GLN A 3 -24.92 -6.92 -8.39
C GLN A 3 -25.12 -7.57 -9.77
N LYS A 4 -25.08 -6.79 -10.84
CA LYS A 4 -25.17 -7.25 -12.24
C LYS A 4 -23.79 -7.45 -12.88
N GLY A 5 -22.70 -7.46 -12.10
CA GLY A 5 -21.35 -7.61 -12.63
C GLY A 5 -20.80 -6.35 -13.33
N LEU A 6 -21.44 -5.20 -13.15
CA LEU A 6 -20.98 -3.93 -13.72
C LEU A 6 -20.31 -3.07 -12.68
N VAL A 7 -19.12 -2.57 -12.99
CA VAL A 7 -18.31 -1.68 -12.15
C VAL A 7 -18.51 -0.24 -12.63
N PRO A 8 -18.88 0.70 -11.75
CA PRO A 8 -18.92 2.10 -12.11
C PRO A 8 -17.50 2.60 -12.39
N ALA A 9 -17.36 3.37 -13.45
CA ALA A 9 -16.08 3.94 -13.86
C ALA A 9 -16.27 5.37 -14.34
N ILE A 10 -15.19 6.14 -14.26
CA ILE A 10 -15.14 7.51 -14.78
C ILE A 10 -14.04 7.58 -15.82
N PHE A 11 -14.37 8.13 -16.97
CA PHE A 11 -13.41 8.50 -17.98
C PHE A 11 -13.28 10.03 -17.99
N TYR A 12 -12.06 10.51 -17.83
CA TYR A 12 -11.76 11.92 -17.81
C TYR A 12 -10.42 12.22 -18.46
N GLY A 13 -10.26 13.44 -18.90
CA GLY A 13 -9.04 13.91 -19.55
C GLY A 13 -9.01 15.42 -19.64
N ARG A 14 -7.92 15.94 -20.12
CA ARG A 14 -7.77 17.39 -20.25
C ARG A 14 -8.55 17.97 -21.44
N ALA A 15 -8.75 17.15 -22.47
CA ALA A 15 -9.48 17.50 -23.69
C ALA A 15 -10.84 16.80 -23.80
N ALA A 16 -11.12 15.82 -22.93
CA ALA A 16 -12.38 15.08 -22.92
C ALA A 16 -13.30 15.57 -21.80
N GLU A 17 -14.59 15.59 -22.09
CA GLU A 17 -15.62 15.74 -21.07
C GLU A 17 -15.63 14.51 -20.15
N ASN A 18 -15.96 14.73 -18.88
CA ASN A 18 -16.08 13.64 -17.91
C ASN A 18 -17.26 12.75 -18.27
N ILE A 19 -17.00 11.50 -18.59
CA ILE A 19 -18.01 10.53 -18.98
C ILE A 19 -18.13 9.48 -17.88
N LEU A 20 -19.35 9.27 -17.39
CA LEU A 20 -19.65 8.19 -16.45
C LEU A 20 -19.89 6.90 -17.23
N LEU A 21 -19.15 5.87 -16.90
CA LEU A 21 -19.18 4.58 -17.59
C LEU A 21 -19.59 3.45 -16.64
N ALA A 22 -20.10 2.38 -17.22
CA ALA A 22 -20.28 1.11 -16.55
C ALA A 22 -19.48 0.05 -17.30
N VAL A 23 -18.47 -0.50 -16.66
CA VAL A 23 -17.54 -1.48 -17.26
C VAL A 23 -17.86 -2.87 -16.74
N ASN A 24 -17.68 -3.88 -17.57
CA ASN A 24 -17.86 -5.28 -17.18
C ASN A 24 -16.71 -5.70 -16.23
N ASN A 25 -17.08 -6.27 -15.08
CA ASN A 25 -16.11 -6.72 -14.08
C ASN A 25 -15.15 -7.79 -14.62
N ASP A 26 -15.64 -8.71 -15.47
CA ASP A 26 -14.83 -9.80 -15.99
C ASP A 26 -13.77 -9.33 -17.00
N GLU A 27 -14.11 -8.32 -17.81
CA GLU A 27 -13.17 -7.68 -18.73
C GLU A 27 -12.10 -6.88 -17.97
N LEU A 28 -12.53 -6.14 -16.94
CA LEU A 28 -11.63 -5.39 -16.08
C LEU A 28 -10.67 -6.32 -15.34
N PHE A 29 -11.17 -7.47 -14.87
CA PHE A 29 -10.34 -8.47 -14.19
C PHE A 29 -9.27 -9.07 -15.11
N LYS A 30 -9.59 -9.33 -16.38
CA LYS A 30 -8.62 -9.82 -17.36
C LYS A 30 -7.51 -8.80 -17.57
N ILE A 31 -7.87 -7.53 -17.78
CA ILE A 31 -6.91 -6.44 -17.98
C ILE A 31 -6.01 -6.27 -16.75
N TYR A 32 -6.60 -6.30 -15.55
CA TYR A 32 -5.85 -6.19 -14.29
C TYR A 32 -4.84 -7.34 -14.10
N LYS A 33 -5.23 -8.56 -14.48
CA LYS A 33 -4.36 -9.73 -14.39
C LYS A 33 -3.18 -9.65 -15.37
N ASP A 34 -3.43 -9.14 -16.58
CA ASP A 34 -2.41 -9.05 -17.64
C ASP A 34 -1.46 -7.87 -17.43
N LYS A 35 -1.97 -6.71 -17.02
CA LYS A 35 -1.20 -5.45 -16.97
C LYS A 35 -1.04 -4.85 -15.57
N LYS A 36 -1.50 -5.55 -14.54
CA LYS A 36 -1.49 -5.09 -13.14
C LYS A 36 -2.12 -3.69 -12.99
N ASP A 37 -1.41 -2.74 -12.35
CA ASP A 37 -2.03 -1.49 -11.89
C ASP A 37 -2.09 -0.39 -12.97
N HIS A 38 -1.26 -0.45 -14.03
CA HIS A 38 -1.09 0.67 -14.98
C HIS A 38 -1.02 0.18 -16.43
N GLY A 39 -2.16 -0.11 -17.01
CA GLY A 39 -2.23 -0.56 -18.40
C GLY A 39 -2.86 0.47 -19.34
N PHE A 40 -2.30 0.62 -20.55
CA PHE A 40 -3.02 1.29 -21.63
C PHE A 40 -4.16 0.41 -22.09
N VAL A 41 -5.36 0.96 -22.07
CA VAL A 41 -6.59 0.28 -22.44
C VAL A 41 -7.31 1.06 -23.52
N LYS A 42 -7.74 0.35 -24.55
CA LYS A 42 -8.61 0.91 -25.56
C LYS A 42 -10.06 0.78 -25.08
N LEU A 43 -10.66 1.88 -24.68
CA LEU A 43 -12.05 1.90 -24.27
C LEU A 43 -12.94 2.02 -25.51
N ILE A 44 -13.90 1.12 -25.60
CA ILE A 44 -14.99 1.20 -26.58
C ILE A 44 -16.22 1.65 -25.82
N ILE A 45 -16.57 2.91 -25.97
CA ILE A 45 -17.72 3.52 -25.32
C ILE A 45 -18.91 3.38 -26.26
N ASP A 46 -19.97 2.70 -25.81
CA ASP A 46 -21.24 2.57 -26.53
C ASP A 46 -22.26 3.55 -25.94
N ASP A 47 -22.56 4.58 -26.69
CA ASP A 47 -23.49 5.63 -26.28
C ASP A 47 -24.76 5.55 -27.13
N GLY A 48 -25.52 4.46 -26.93
CA GLY A 48 -26.83 4.26 -27.58
C GLY A 48 -26.80 4.03 -29.09
N GLY A 49 -25.68 3.51 -29.63
CA GLY A 49 -25.54 3.16 -31.05
C GLY A 49 -24.27 3.74 -31.71
N ASN A 50 -23.64 4.72 -31.09
CA ASN A 50 -22.36 5.24 -31.53
C ASN A 50 -21.25 4.62 -30.71
N LYS A 51 -20.37 3.85 -31.35
CA LYS A 51 -19.18 3.30 -30.71
C LYS A 51 -18.00 4.23 -30.91
N THR A 52 -17.53 4.81 -29.83
CA THR A 52 -16.35 5.67 -29.84
C THR A 52 -15.18 4.94 -29.20
N GLU A 53 -14.07 4.84 -29.91
CA GLU A 53 -12.85 4.27 -29.39
C GLU A 53 -11.95 5.36 -28.84
N LYS A 54 -11.53 5.22 -27.57
CA LYS A 54 -10.60 6.15 -26.92
C LYS A 54 -9.48 5.40 -26.25
N LEU A 55 -8.25 5.91 -26.43
CA LEU A 55 -7.08 5.39 -25.73
C LEU A 55 -7.05 6.00 -24.34
N SER A 56 -7.04 5.15 -23.34
CA SER A 56 -7.02 5.54 -21.93
C SER A 56 -5.98 4.76 -21.14
N LEU A 57 -5.60 5.32 -20.04
CA LEU A 57 -4.76 4.71 -19.03
C LEU A 57 -5.61 4.45 -17.79
N ILE A 58 -5.44 3.31 -17.17
CA ILE A 58 -6.01 3.04 -15.86
C ILE A 58 -5.19 3.80 -14.84
N LYS A 59 -5.79 4.82 -14.22
CA LYS A 59 -5.11 5.65 -13.23
C LYS A 59 -5.26 5.10 -11.82
N GLU A 60 -6.44 4.61 -11.50
CA GLU A 60 -6.73 4.03 -10.20
C GLU A 60 -7.77 2.92 -10.33
N LEU A 61 -7.56 1.83 -9.61
CA LEU A 61 -8.49 0.73 -9.46
C LEU A 61 -8.76 0.48 -7.99
N GLN A 62 -10.01 0.63 -7.58
CA GLN A 62 -10.44 0.32 -6.23
C GLN A 62 -10.90 -1.14 -6.16
N VAL A 63 -10.14 -1.95 -5.43
CA VAL A 63 -10.39 -3.38 -5.27
C VAL A 63 -10.77 -3.68 -3.84
N GLN A 64 -11.79 -4.50 -3.65
CA GLN A 64 -12.15 -5.01 -2.32
C GLN A 64 -11.17 -6.11 -1.89
N PRO A 65 -10.40 -5.93 -0.79
CA PRO A 65 -9.35 -6.89 -0.42
C PRO A 65 -9.85 -8.30 -0.13
N LEU A 66 -11.07 -8.44 0.44
CA LEU A 66 -11.64 -9.73 0.83
C LEU A 66 -12.19 -10.55 -0.34
N THR A 67 -12.83 -9.89 -1.29
CA THR A 67 -13.55 -10.58 -2.39
C THR A 67 -12.86 -10.44 -3.74
N GLY A 68 -11.86 -9.56 -3.86
CA GLY A 68 -11.18 -9.25 -5.12
C GLY A 68 -12.06 -8.53 -6.16
N LYS A 69 -13.25 -8.09 -5.77
CA LYS A 69 -14.17 -7.38 -6.68
C LYS A 69 -13.78 -5.91 -6.83
N PHE A 70 -13.93 -5.38 -8.03
CA PHE A 70 -13.69 -3.99 -8.29
C PHE A 70 -14.86 -3.13 -7.84
N TYR A 71 -14.55 -2.03 -7.14
CA TYR A 71 -15.53 -1.03 -6.70
C TYR A 71 -15.63 0.13 -7.67
N HIS A 72 -14.51 0.60 -8.16
CA HIS A 72 -14.41 1.74 -9.04
C HIS A 72 -13.19 1.62 -9.95
N ALA A 73 -13.26 2.21 -11.13
CA ALA A 73 -12.16 2.31 -12.07
C ALA A 73 -12.07 3.73 -12.64
N ASP A 74 -10.88 4.30 -12.58
CA ASP A 74 -10.57 5.61 -13.11
C ASP A 74 -9.77 5.48 -14.40
N PHE A 75 -10.37 5.95 -15.50
CA PHE A 75 -9.72 5.97 -16.80
C PHE A 75 -9.32 7.40 -17.16
N TYR A 76 -8.06 7.58 -17.44
CA TYR A 76 -7.52 8.87 -17.86
C TYR A 76 -7.22 8.86 -19.36
N GLU A 77 -7.75 9.86 -20.10
CA GLU A 77 -7.42 10.03 -21.51
C GLU A 77 -5.94 10.34 -21.69
N VAL A 78 -5.29 9.60 -22.56
CA VAL A 78 -3.86 9.72 -22.79
C VAL A 78 -3.58 10.46 -24.08
N ASP A 79 -2.85 11.56 -23.98
CA ASP A 79 -2.24 12.26 -25.09
C ASP A 79 -0.75 11.85 -25.17
N VAL A 80 -0.37 11.19 -26.26
CA VAL A 80 1.00 10.64 -26.45
C VAL A 80 2.09 11.71 -26.31
N LYS A 81 1.75 12.97 -26.59
CA LYS A 81 2.72 14.08 -26.59
C LYS A 81 2.90 14.75 -25.22
N ARG A 82 2.15 14.34 -24.21
CA ARG A 82 2.13 15.03 -22.91
C ARG A 82 2.64 14.13 -21.80
N LYS A 83 3.39 14.75 -20.88
CA LYS A 83 3.82 14.06 -19.65
C LYS A 83 2.61 13.81 -18.75
N ILE A 84 2.55 12.62 -18.23
CA ILE A 84 1.57 12.19 -17.25
C ILE A 84 2.23 11.98 -15.90
N THR A 85 1.48 12.22 -14.84
CA THR A 85 1.93 11.98 -13.46
C THR A 85 1.12 10.83 -12.89
N MET A 86 1.84 9.83 -12.38
CA MET A 86 1.20 8.68 -11.72
C MET A 86 2.11 8.01 -10.71
N ASP A 87 1.52 7.17 -9.89
CA ASP A 87 2.22 6.40 -8.87
C ASP A 87 2.60 5.05 -9.48
N VAL A 88 3.89 4.70 -9.45
CA VAL A 88 4.41 3.42 -9.98
C VAL A 88 4.91 2.56 -8.85
N SER A 89 4.59 1.26 -8.92
CA SER A 89 4.98 0.28 -7.91
C SER A 89 6.48 0.01 -7.92
N LEU A 90 7.04 -0.17 -6.71
CA LEU A 90 8.43 -0.55 -6.51
C LEU A 90 8.53 -2.06 -6.35
N ARG A 91 9.46 -2.67 -7.07
CA ARG A 91 9.78 -4.08 -6.95
C ARG A 91 11.16 -4.23 -6.31
N TYR A 92 11.18 -4.75 -5.09
CA TYR A 92 12.42 -4.98 -4.38
C TYR A 92 13.08 -6.29 -4.85
N MET A 93 14.33 -6.19 -5.26
CA MET A 93 15.12 -7.30 -5.78
C MET A 93 16.33 -7.56 -4.88
N GLY A 94 16.69 -8.85 -4.72
CA GLY A 94 17.84 -9.28 -3.93
C GLY A 94 17.51 -9.55 -2.47
N LYS A 95 18.50 -10.06 -1.74
CA LYS A 95 18.50 -10.20 -0.27
C LYS A 95 19.49 -9.22 0.30
N SER A 96 19.08 -8.40 1.25
CA SER A 96 20.00 -7.46 1.86
C SER A 96 20.95 -8.17 2.83
N ILE A 97 22.23 -7.78 2.82
CA ILE A 97 23.26 -8.24 3.77
C ILE A 97 22.78 -8.01 5.21
N GLY A 98 22.04 -6.94 5.45
CA GLY A 98 21.49 -6.64 6.76
C GLY A 98 20.46 -7.67 7.24
N VAL A 99 19.66 -8.25 6.34
CA VAL A 99 18.73 -9.34 6.69
C VAL A 99 19.47 -10.62 6.98
N GLU A 100 20.53 -10.94 6.24
CA GLU A 100 21.41 -12.10 6.53
C GLU A 100 22.09 -11.99 7.89
N ASN A 101 22.37 -10.76 8.32
CA ASN A 101 22.96 -10.49 9.64
C ASN A 101 21.90 -10.33 10.77
N GLY A 102 20.64 -10.72 10.51
CA GLY A 102 19.58 -10.72 11.53
C GLY A 102 18.78 -9.43 11.63
N GLY A 103 18.88 -8.54 10.66
CA GLY A 103 18.00 -7.37 10.50
C GLY A 103 16.68 -7.71 9.80
N GLU A 104 15.74 -6.80 9.85
CA GLU A 104 14.48 -6.87 9.13
C GLU A 104 14.39 -5.76 8.07
N LEU A 105 14.07 -6.14 6.83
CA LEU A 105 13.86 -5.20 5.74
C LEU A 105 12.45 -4.60 5.85
N GLN A 106 12.40 -3.31 6.13
CA GLN A 106 11.15 -2.55 6.18
C GLN A 106 10.93 -1.81 4.86
N HIS A 107 9.81 -2.11 4.21
CA HIS A 107 9.36 -1.41 3.02
C HIS A 107 8.58 -0.16 3.44
N ILE A 108 9.22 1.00 3.39
CA ILE A 108 8.62 2.28 3.81
C ILE A 108 7.67 2.80 2.73
N LYS A 109 8.09 2.70 1.46
CA LYS A 109 7.26 3.07 0.32
C LYS A 109 7.09 1.89 -0.62
N ARG A 110 5.88 1.67 -1.09
CA ARG A 110 5.57 0.64 -2.10
C ARG A 110 5.38 1.23 -3.48
N GLN A 111 5.14 2.54 -3.55
CA GLN A 111 4.89 3.28 -4.79
C GLN A 111 5.63 4.60 -4.72
N VAL A 112 6.03 5.12 -5.88
CA VAL A 112 6.69 6.41 -6.05
C VAL A 112 6.01 7.17 -7.16
N LYS A 113 5.81 8.47 -6.93
CA LYS A 113 5.18 9.36 -7.90
C LYS A 113 6.19 9.79 -8.95
N ILE A 114 5.87 9.47 -10.20
CA ILE A 114 6.70 9.80 -11.36
C ILE A 114 5.97 10.67 -12.37
N SER A 115 6.74 11.39 -13.17
CA SER A 115 6.26 12.09 -14.35
C SER A 115 7.05 11.63 -15.56
N CYS A 116 6.37 11.05 -16.54
CA CYS A 116 6.98 10.52 -17.76
C CYS A 116 6.04 10.71 -18.96
N LEU A 117 6.56 10.43 -20.16
CA LEU A 117 5.71 10.28 -21.34
C LEU A 117 4.97 8.95 -21.27
N PRO A 118 3.78 8.85 -21.86
CA PRO A 118 3.00 7.61 -21.85
C PRO A 118 3.76 6.41 -22.43
N LEU A 119 4.62 6.65 -23.43
CA LEU A 119 5.40 5.59 -24.08
C LEU A 119 6.54 5.06 -23.19
N ASP A 120 7.03 5.88 -22.27
CA ASP A 120 8.17 5.56 -21.40
C ASP A 120 7.70 5.11 -20.00
N LEU A 121 6.40 4.83 -19.85
CA LEU A 121 5.84 4.41 -18.58
C LEU A 121 6.27 2.97 -18.24
N PRO A 122 7.02 2.75 -17.14
CA PRO A 122 7.35 1.40 -16.69
C PRO A 122 6.21 0.80 -15.85
N ASP A 123 6.03 -0.51 -15.92
CA ASP A 123 5.07 -1.22 -15.06
C ASP A 123 5.53 -1.22 -13.59
N HIS A 124 6.84 -1.23 -13.36
CA HIS A 124 7.45 -1.20 -12.03
C HIS A 124 8.87 -0.63 -12.10
N ILE A 125 9.36 -0.17 -10.97
CA ILE A 125 10.75 0.28 -10.81
C ILE A 125 11.46 -0.76 -9.94
N ASP A 126 12.53 -1.36 -10.48
CA ASP A 126 13.34 -2.32 -9.77
C ASP A 126 14.26 -1.60 -8.76
N VAL A 127 14.22 -2.07 -7.54
CA VAL A 127 14.99 -1.53 -6.41
C VAL A 127 15.90 -2.61 -5.86
N ASP A 128 17.20 -2.45 -6.07
CA ASP A 128 18.21 -3.38 -5.55
C ASP A 128 18.49 -3.06 -4.07
N VAL A 129 18.19 -4.04 -3.20
CA VAL A 129 18.41 -3.93 -1.77
C VAL A 129 19.61 -4.77 -1.28
N THR A 130 20.36 -5.39 -2.19
CA THR A 130 21.42 -6.35 -1.85
C THR A 130 22.49 -5.74 -0.95
N ASN A 131 22.90 -4.51 -1.21
CA ASN A 131 23.99 -3.84 -0.52
C ASN A 131 23.59 -3.13 0.78
N LEU A 132 22.33 -3.27 1.23
CA LEU A 132 21.87 -2.62 2.45
C LEU A 132 22.33 -3.38 3.69
N GLY A 133 23.11 -2.72 4.54
CA GLY A 133 23.51 -3.19 5.87
C GLY A 133 22.45 -2.89 6.94
N ILE A 134 22.70 -3.35 8.15
CA ILE A 134 21.86 -3.07 9.31
C ILE A 134 21.95 -1.57 9.67
N GLY A 135 20.82 -0.90 9.73
CA GLY A 135 20.73 0.54 9.99
C GLY A 135 20.77 1.42 8.73
N ASP A 136 21.04 0.82 7.56
CA ASP A 136 21.05 1.55 6.31
C ASP A 136 19.64 1.78 5.77
N SER A 137 19.48 2.88 5.02
CA SER A 137 18.26 3.21 4.33
C SER A 137 18.53 3.61 2.88
N LEU A 138 17.73 3.06 1.97
CA LEU A 138 17.72 3.45 0.57
C LEU A 138 16.81 4.65 0.37
N LYS A 139 17.31 5.69 -0.29
CA LYS A 139 16.56 6.92 -0.58
C LYS A 139 16.07 6.95 -2.02
N ILE A 140 15.07 7.79 -2.30
CA ILE A 140 14.52 7.95 -3.65
C ILE A 140 15.60 8.38 -4.66
N ARG A 141 16.55 9.23 -4.29
CA ARG A 141 17.66 9.64 -5.15
C ARG A 141 18.57 8.51 -5.61
N ASP A 142 18.60 7.39 -4.87
CA ASP A 142 19.47 6.24 -5.14
C ASP A 142 18.79 5.23 -6.08
N LEU A 143 17.52 5.50 -6.47
CA LEU A 143 16.77 4.67 -7.39
C LEU A 143 17.31 4.81 -8.82
N LYS A 144 17.54 3.70 -9.47
CA LYS A 144 17.89 3.64 -10.88
C LYS A 144 16.61 3.71 -11.71
N VAL A 145 16.37 4.86 -12.32
CA VAL A 145 15.22 5.06 -13.22
C VAL A 145 15.70 5.16 -14.66
N ALA A 146 14.83 4.75 -15.60
CA ALA A 146 15.12 4.89 -17.04
C ALA A 146 15.15 6.37 -17.46
N GLU A 147 15.81 6.64 -18.58
CA GLU A 147 15.85 7.97 -19.16
C GLU A 147 14.43 8.45 -19.52
N GLY A 148 14.13 9.71 -19.24
CA GLY A 148 12.80 10.29 -19.50
C GLY A 148 11.83 10.28 -18.32
N ILE A 149 12.15 9.60 -17.22
CA ILE A 149 11.33 9.54 -16.01
C ILE A 149 11.82 10.57 -14.99
N ILE A 150 10.90 11.38 -14.49
CA ILE A 150 11.18 12.38 -13.46
C ILE A 150 10.48 11.94 -12.17
N LEU A 151 11.24 11.74 -11.10
CA LEU A 151 10.72 11.46 -9.77
C LEU A 151 10.19 12.79 -9.18
N LEU A 152 8.91 12.79 -8.78
CA LEU A 152 8.28 13.98 -8.17
C LEU A 152 8.32 13.93 -6.64
N ASP A 153 8.58 12.79 -6.08
CA ASP A 153 8.72 12.61 -4.64
C ASP A 153 10.01 13.25 -4.11
N ARG A 154 10.04 13.54 -2.81
CA ARG A 154 11.20 14.14 -2.15
C ARG A 154 12.41 13.22 -2.26
N PRO A 155 13.55 13.68 -2.76
CA PRO A 155 14.75 12.85 -2.99
C PRO A 155 15.31 12.23 -1.70
N ASP A 156 15.12 12.90 -0.55
CA ASP A 156 15.60 12.42 0.76
C ASP A 156 14.67 11.42 1.45
N SER A 157 13.50 11.17 0.88
CA SER A 157 12.57 10.18 1.47
C SER A 157 13.15 8.78 1.37
N ALA A 158 13.09 8.03 2.47
CA ALA A 158 13.49 6.64 2.50
C ALA A 158 12.44 5.78 1.79
N VAL A 159 12.92 4.83 1.01
CA VAL A 159 12.15 3.84 0.27
C VAL A 159 12.13 2.51 1.01
N ALA A 160 13.30 2.08 1.45
CA ALA A 160 13.48 0.89 2.26
C ALA A 160 14.53 1.15 3.34
N ALA A 161 14.42 0.48 4.46
CA ALA A 161 15.41 0.52 5.53
C ALA A 161 15.55 -0.86 6.17
N VAL A 162 16.77 -1.19 6.63
CA VAL A 162 17.00 -2.41 7.40
C VAL A 162 17.10 -2.04 8.88
N ALA A 163 16.10 -2.46 9.65
CA ALA A 163 16.03 -2.24 11.08
C ALA A 163 16.68 -3.40 11.85
N VAL A 164 17.27 -3.08 13.00
CA VAL A 164 17.69 -4.10 13.97
C VAL A 164 16.45 -4.68 14.61
N VAL A 165 16.20 -5.96 14.46
CA VAL A 165 15.20 -6.65 15.27
C VAL A 165 15.79 -6.78 16.68
N LYS A 166 15.38 -5.91 17.60
CA LYS A 166 15.52 -6.20 19.02
C LYS A 166 14.56 -7.36 19.32
N VAL A 167 15.06 -8.57 19.18
CA VAL A 167 14.42 -9.72 19.82
C VAL A 167 14.42 -9.36 21.30
N ALA A 168 13.28 -8.93 21.82
CA ALA A 168 13.05 -8.95 23.23
C ALA A 168 13.19 -10.43 23.63
N LYS A 169 14.37 -10.79 24.12
CA LYS A 169 14.60 -12.04 24.79
C LYS A 169 13.73 -11.93 26.04
N GLU A 170 12.52 -12.41 25.90
CA GLU A 170 11.70 -12.81 27.02
C GLU A 170 12.46 -13.98 27.64
N THR A 171 13.40 -13.61 28.49
CA THR A 171 14.00 -14.59 29.43
C THR A 171 12.83 -15.04 30.29
N ALA A 172 12.28 -16.18 29.90
CA ALA A 172 11.61 -17.05 30.81
C ALA A 172 12.64 -17.33 31.96
N LYS A 173 12.43 -16.63 33.04
CA LYS A 173 13.05 -16.93 34.32
C LYS A 173 12.22 -18.05 34.87
N GLU A 174 12.57 -19.25 34.43
CA GLU A 174 12.15 -20.50 35.00
C GLU A 174 12.68 -20.58 36.43
N GLU A 175 11.73 -20.86 37.30
CA GLU A 175 11.90 -21.24 38.70
C GLU A 175 13.03 -22.20 38.93
N THR A 176 13.78 -21.94 39.97
CA THR A 176 14.31 -22.97 40.88
C THR A 176 14.20 -22.36 42.27
N ALA A 177 13.24 -22.75 42.97
CA ALA A 177 13.10 -23.80 43.98
C ALA A 177 13.87 -23.58 45.26
N ALA A 178 13.10 -23.75 46.27
CA ALA A 178 13.39 -24.34 47.60
C ALA A 178 13.94 -23.37 48.62
N ASP A 179 13.10 -23.12 49.55
CA ASP A 179 12.94 -23.86 50.81
C ASP A 179 13.52 -23.16 52.03
N GLU A 180 12.74 -23.27 53.07
CA GLU A 180 13.00 -23.08 54.49
C GLU A 180 12.88 -21.71 55.16
N GLY A 181 11.92 -21.69 56.08
CA GLY A 181 12.01 -20.95 57.30
C GLY A 181 10.73 -20.29 57.83
N ALA A 182 9.84 -21.09 58.29
CA ALA A 182 9.06 -21.04 59.52
C ALA A 182 8.80 -19.70 60.27
N ALA A 183 7.56 -19.61 60.61
CA ALA A 183 6.99 -19.15 61.87
C ALA A 183 6.66 -17.68 62.07
N GLU A 184 5.42 -17.53 62.34
CA GLU A 184 4.73 -17.01 63.55
C GLU A 184 4.38 -15.53 63.54
N SER A 185 3.23 -15.25 63.61
CA SER A 185 2.11 -15.05 64.47
C SER A 185 1.34 -13.76 64.18
N ALA A 186 0.09 -13.98 64.05
CA ALA A 186 -1.01 -13.41 64.84
C ALA A 186 -1.39 -11.93 64.64
N GLU A 187 -2.64 -11.84 64.25
CA GLU A 187 -3.75 -11.12 64.93
C GLU A 187 -3.91 -9.63 64.67
N LYS A 188 -4.88 -9.29 63.94
CA LYS A 188 -6.12 -8.59 64.37
C LYS A 188 -6.83 -7.87 63.26
N ALA A 189 -7.96 -8.39 62.91
CA ALA A 189 -9.07 -7.59 62.39
C ALA A 189 -9.74 -6.88 63.60
N PRO A 190 -10.71 -5.95 63.50
CA PRO A 190 -11.74 -5.89 62.48
C PRO A 190 -12.30 -4.47 62.16
N ALA A 191 -13.22 -4.53 61.19
CA ALA A 191 -14.48 -3.80 61.13
C ALA A 191 -14.53 -2.32 60.79
N GLY A 192 -15.36 -2.05 59.82
CA GLY A 192 -16.28 -0.95 59.93
C GLY A 192 -16.63 -0.22 58.65
N ALA A 193 -17.70 -0.73 58.07
CA ALA A 193 -18.88 0.02 57.60
C ALA A 193 -18.75 0.96 56.39
N ALA A 194 -19.42 0.55 55.35
CA ALA A 194 -20.21 1.43 54.49
C ALA A 194 -21.31 2.18 55.30
N PRO A 195 -22.08 3.16 54.83
CA PRO A 195 -22.70 3.18 53.50
C PRO A 195 -22.98 4.57 52.87
N ALA A 196 -23.42 4.46 51.67
CA ALA A 196 -24.58 5.15 51.04
C ALA A 196 -24.61 6.68 50.88
N THR A 197 -25.03 7.01 49.77
CA THR A 197 -26.22 7.65 49.21
C THR A 197 -26.00 8.95 48.48
N ALA A 198 -26.45 8.89 47.23
CA ALA A 198 -27.43 9.74 46.56
C ALA A 198 -27.08 11.25 46.43
N GLU A 199 -27.36 11.90 45.40
CA GLU A 199 -28.50 12.13 44.53
C GLU A 199 -28.30 13.48 43.80
N LYS A 200 -28.80 13.55 42.60
CA LYS A 200 -29.39 14.71 41.90
C LYS A 200 -28.54 15.96 41.60
N GLY A 201 -28.46 16.36 40.42
CA GLY A 201 -29.46 16.87 39.48
C GLY A 201 -29.06 18.23 38.95
N LYS A 202 -28.99 18.41 37.75
CA LYS A 202 -29.73 19.37 36.93
C LYS A 202 -29.23 19.32 35.49
#